data_6f151fdcff6183e1bb1a244a53eb4129
#
_entry.id   6f151fdcff6183e1bb1a244a53eb4129
#
_cell.length_a   1.000
_cell.length_b   1.000
_cell.length_c   1.000
_cell.angle_alpha   90.00
_cell.angle_beta   90.00
_cell.angle_gamma   90.00
#
_symmetry.space_group_name_H-M   'P 1'
#
loop_
_entity.id
_entity.type
_entity.pdbx_description
1 polymer ?
#
loop_
_entity_poly.entity_id
_entity_poly.type
_entity_poly.pdbx_seq_one_letter_code
_entity_poly.pdbx_strand_id
1 'polypeptide(L)'
;MHKILCDLLTTSGLNTLLFYNPYAKLCFTSTITSYFRKTTYLDFDTTYTAYTKSDLIKNYVLNDISLFTPNEGELESLITKIVSNISNSSLLIIDSLNSFYNLYYKKIDMESLKGISTIQHTLSNFLMILLKFCQSLKIPILVTNMMRYRKKKEWIKTPTNKRFLQNKSTVMLFVELQSQNIFFLDIITHPTLLPTTLTLDNNNINIR
;
A
#
# COMPACT_ATOMS: atom_id res chain seq x y z
N MET A 1 -2.54 1.14 -22.20
CA MET A 1 -2.17 0.64 -20.86
C MET A 1 -1.57 1.72 -19.97
N HIS A 2 -0.55 2.48 -20.38
CA HIS A 2 0.08 3.55 -19.58
C HIS A 2 -0.93 4.56 -19.00
N LYS A 3 -1.85 5.08 -19.79
CA LYS A 3 -2.87 6.05 -19.35
C LYS A 3 -3.81 5.47 -18.29
N ILE A 4 -4.20 4.20 -18.44
CA ILE A 4 -5.11 3.53 -17.49
C ILE A 4 -4.46 3.40 -16.11
N LEU A 5 -3.16 3.06 -16.02
CA LEU A 5 -2.47 2.89 -14.74
C LEU A 5 -2.30 4.23 -13.99
N CYS A 6 -2.08 5.33 -14.70
CA CYS A 6 -2.06 6.66 -14.09
C CYS A 6 -3.44 7.09 -13.60
N ASP A 7 -4.51 6.69 -14.31
CA ASP A 7 -5.90 7.03 -13.98
C ASP A 7 -6.49 6.11 -12.87
N LEU A 8 -5.80 5.01 -12.50
CA LEU A 8 -6.24 4.08 -11.45
C LEU A 8 -6.24 4.70 -10.04
N LEU A 9 -5.39 5.68 -9.80
CA LEU A 9 -5.26 6.29 -8.47
C LEU A 9 -5.86 7.69 -8.47
N THR A 10 -6.70 7.97 -7.48
CA THR A 10 -7.29 9.29 -7.28
C THR A 10 -6.53 10.09 -6.23
N THR A 11 -6.55 11.42 -6.37
CA THR A 11 -5.99 12.33 -5.38
C THR A 11 -7.02 12.78 -4.33
N SER A 12 -8.29 12.45 -4.55
CA SER A 12 -9.41 12.91 -3.69
C SER A 12 -9.65 12.04 -2.45
N GLY A 13 -9.02 10.85 -2.39
CA GLY A 13 -9.25 9.92 -1.31
C GLY A 13 -8.16 8.85 -1.19
N LEU A 14 -8.44 7.86 -0.35
CA LEU A 14 -7.53 6.74 -0.12
C LEU A 14 -7.68 5.72 -1.24
N ASN A 15 -6.58 5.34 -1.88
CA ASN A 15 -6.53 4.22 -2.80
C ASN A 15 -6.01 2.99 -2.04
N THR A 16 -6.72 1.88 -2.14
CA THR A 16 -6.41 0.64 -1.41
C THR A 16 -6.13 -0.49 -2.36
N LEU A 17 -4.96 -1.12 -2.22
CA LEU A 17 -4.61 -2.36 -2.88
C LEU A 17 -4.80 -3.53 -1.92
N LEU A 18 -5.68 -4.46 -2.28
CA LEU A 18 -5.89 -5.71 -1.58
C LEU A 18 -5.04 -6.82 -2.22
N PHE A 19 -4.46 -7.70 -1.40
CA PHE A 19 -3.65 -8.81 -1.89
C PHE A 19 -3.72 -10.02 -0.96
N TYR A 20 -3.46 -11.21 -1.52
CA TYR A 20 -3.17 -12.45 -0.78
C TYR A 20 -1.70 -12.79 -0.81
N ASN A 21 -1.14 -12.73 -2.02
CA ASN A 21 0.23 -13.10 -2.28
C ASN A 21 1.12 -11.85 -2.17
N PRO A 22 2.10 -11.83 -1.25
CA PRO A 22 3.04 -10.72 -1.13
C PRO A 22 3.83 -10.45 -2.42
N TYR A 23 4.10 -11.50 -3.23
CA TYR A 23 4.77 -11.33 -4.50
C TYR A 23 3.87 -10.62 -5.55
N ALA A 24 2.57 -10.95 -5.61
CA ALA A 24 1.64 -10.22 -6.46
C ALA A 24 1.54 -8.72 -6.08
N LYS A 25 1.53 -8.41 -4.76
CA LYS A 25 1.62 -7.05 -4.25
C LYS A 25 2.90 -6.37 -4.75
N LEU A 26 4.05 -7.03 -4.62
CA LEU A 26 5.34 -6.50 -5.05
C LEU A 26 5.37 -6.26 -6.57
N CYS A 27 4.83 -7.16 -7.38
CA CYS A 27 4.69 -6.99 -8.83
C CYS A 27 3.90 -5.72 -9.17
N PHE A 28 2.75 -5.53 -8.52
CA PHE A 28 1.93 -4.34 -8.75
C PHE A 28 2.63 -3.08 -8.26
N THR A 29 3.20 -3.06 -7.04
CA THR A 29 3.84 -1.86 -6.49
C THR A 29 5.07 -1.46 -7.29
N SER A 30 5.90 -2.40 -7.74
CA SER A 30 7.04 -2.13 -8.64
C SER A 30 6.59 -1.65 -10.02
N THR A 31 5.45 -2.14 -10.51
CA THR A 31 4.88 -1.67 -11.77
C THR A 31 4.35 -0.25 -11.63
N ILE A 32 3.52 0.02 -10.62
CA ILE A 32 2.92 1.36 -10.47
C ILE A 32 3.99 2.43 -10.21
N THR A 33 5.03 2.14 -9.43
CA THR A 33 6.13 3.07 -9.17
C THR A 33 6.89 3.46 -10.43
N SER A 34 6.98 2.58 -11.43
CA SER A 34 7.63 2.90 -12.72
C SER A 34 6.86 3.92 -13.57
N TYR A 35 5.59 4.15 -13.27
CA TYR A 35 4.76 5.15 -13.96
C TYR A 35 4.72 6.52 -13.25
N PHE A 36 5.14 6.57 -12.00
CA PHE A 36 5.17 7.81 -11.22
C PHE A 36 6.62 8.29 -11.05
N ARG A 37 6.87 9.55 -11.36
CA ARG A 37 8.15 10.19 -11.06
C ARG A 37 8.21 10.47 -9.56
N LYS A 38 9.31 10.08 -8.89
CA LYS A 38 9.55 10.34 -7.46
C LYS A 38 8.43 9.81 -6.55
N THR A 39 8.52 8.55 -6.23
CA THR A 39 7.61 7.90 -5.28
C THR A 39 8.21 7.92 -3.87
N THR A 40 7.42 8.35 -2.89
CA THR A 40 7.73 8.10 -1.46
C THR A 40 7.11 6.77 -1.07
N TYR A 41 7.94 5.82 -0.62
CA TYR A 41 7.52 4.46 -0.27
C TYR A 41 7.81 4.16 1.20
N LEU A 42 6.77 3.87 1.97
CA LEU A 42 6.84 3.43 3.36
C LEU A 42 6.70 1.92 3.42
N ASP A 43 7.80 1.23 3.67
CA ASP A 43 7.89 -0.23 3.70
C ASP A 43 7.86 -0.75 5.14
N PHE A 44 6.65 -0.90 5.69
CA PHE A 44 6.44 -1.41 7.05
C PHE A 44 6.71 -2.91 7.19
N ASP A 45 6.60 -3.68 6.10
CA ASP A 45 6.85 -5.13 6.12
C ASP A 45 8.23 -5.53 5.61
N THR A 46 9.04 -4.55 5.22
CA THR A 46 10.41 -4.71 4.72
C THR A 46 10.55 -5.56 3.45
N THR A 47 9.42 -5.94 2.83
CA THR A 47 9.42 -6.79 1.63
C THR A 47 10.07 -6.07 0.45
N TYR A 48 9.65 -4.82 0.18
CA TYR A 48 10.19 -4.03 -0.92
C TYR A 48 11.69 -3.78 -0.73
N THR A 49 12.09 -3.44 0.50
CA THR A 49 13.48 -3.23 0.90
C THR A 49 14.35 -4.48 0.69
N ALA A 50 13.83 -5.67 1.05
CA ALA A 50 14.54 -6.93 0.88
C ALA A 50 14.79 -7.24 -0.60
N TYR A 51 13.79 -7.07 -1.46
CA TYR A 51 13.92 -7.27 -2.91
C TYR A 51 14.83 -6.24 -3.58
N THR A 52 14.83 -5.00 -3.08
CA THR A 52 15.76 -3.95 -3.52
C THR A 52 17.20 -4.32 -3.19
N LYS A 53 17.48 -4.71 -1.94
CA LYS A 53 18.82 -5.11 -1.49
C LYS A 53 19.35 -6.38 -2.15
N SER A 54 18.48 -7.22 -2.66
CA SER A 54 18.83 -8.45 -3.38
C SER A 54 18.97 -8.24 -4.90
N ASP A 55 18.93 -6.99 -5.38
CA ASP A 55 18.99 -6.63 -6.81
C ASP A 55 17.93 -7.32 -7.68
N LEU A 56 16.80 -7.71 -7.05
CA LEU A 56 15.71 -8.35 -7.76
C LEU A 56 14.78 -7.34 -8.42
N ILE A 57 14.66 -6.12 -7.87
CA ILE A 57 13.95 -5.00 -8.51
C ILE A 57 14.92 -4.29 -9.44
N LYS A 58 14.52 -4.09 -10.70
CA LYS A 58 15.36 -3.43 -11.71
C LYS A 58 15.73 -2.00 -11.31
N ASN A 59 16.99 -1.62 -11.50
CA ASN A 59 17.54 -0.33 -11.06
C ASN A 59 16.79 0.90 -11.59
N TYR A 60 16.26 0.86 -12.82
CA TYR A 60 15.50 1.97 -13.37
C TYR A 60 14.19 2.29 -12.60
N VAL A 61 13.65 1.29 -11.89
CA VAL A 61 12.47 1.47 -11.02
C VAL A 61 12.86 2.18 -9.73
N LEU A 62 14.10 1.97 -9.25
CA LEU A 62 14.58 2.45 -7.94
C LEU A 62 15.06 3.90 -7.97
N ASN A 63 15.45 4.43 -9.14
CA ASN A 63 16.09 5.74 -9.27
C ASN A 63 15.23 6.90 -8.73
N ASP A 64 13.92 6.74 -8.73
CA ASP A 64 12.97 7.76 -8.34
C ASP A 64 12.18 7.38 -7.07
N ILE A 65 12.69 6.44 -6.24
CA ILE A 65 12.01 6.01 -5.03
C ILE A 65 12.76 6.46 -3.79
N SER A 66 12.06 7.25 -2.95
CA SER A 66 12.49 7.54 -1.57
C SER A 66 11.92 6.48 -0.64
N LEU A 67 12.74 5.48 -0.27
CA LEU A 67 12.33 4.32 0.52
C LEU A 67 12.58 4.57 2.01
N PHE A 68 11.52 4.43 2.81
CA PHE A 68 11.54 4.55 4.26
C PHE A 68 11.12 3.22 4.90
N THR A 69 11.99 2.68 5.76
CA THR A 69 11.72 1.51 6.60
C THR A 69 11.54 1.95 8.04
N PRO A 70 10.30 2.10 8.54
CA PRO A 70 10.07 2.58 9.91
C PRO A 70 10.48 1.56 10.95
N ASN A 71 11.08 2.05 12.04
CA ASN A 71 11.37 1.26 13.22
C ASN A 71 10.32 1.49 14.32
N GLU A 72 10.33 0.62 15.34
CA GLU A 72 9.45 0.78 16.51
C GLU A 72 9.69 2.14 17.20
N GLY A 73 8.61 2.88 17.42
CA GLY A 73 8.64 4.13 18.18
C GLY A 73 9.00 5.40 17.43
N GLU A 74 9.24 5.31 16.13
CA GLU A 74 9.66 6.46 15.30
C GLU A 74 8.50 7.12 14.54
N LEU A 75 7.22 6.89 14.92
CA LEU A 75 6.08 7.35 14.12
C LEU A 75 6.06 8.88 13.93
N GLU A 76 6.35 9.66 14.97
CA GLU A 76 6.34 11.11 14.90
C GLU A 76 7.49 11.63 14.01
N SER A 77 8.70 11.10 14.21
CA SER A 77 9.84 11.45 13.37
C SER A 77 9.64 11.00 11.92
N LEU A 78 8.96 9.89 11.72
CA LEU A 78 8.59 9.38 10.40
C LEU A 78 7.64 10.33 9.69
N ILE A 79 6.58 10.80 10.36
CA ILE A 79 5.65 11.79 9.79
C ILE A 79 6.42 13.02 9.32
N THR A 80 7.29 13.56 10.16
CA THR A 80 8.11 14.73 9.83
C THR A 80 8.99 14.49 8.61
N LYS A 81 9.68 13.34 8.55
CA LYS A 81 10.51 12.94 7.40
C LYS A 81 9.69 12.78 6.12
N ILE A 82 8.49 12.19 6.20
CA ILE A 82 7.61 12.03 5.05
C ILE A 82 7.13 13.39 4.55
N VAL A 83 6.61 14.23 5.46
CA VAL A 83 6.08 15.53 5.10
C VAL A 83 7.13 16.41 4.42
N SER A 84 8.40 16.35 4.86
CA SER A 84 9.50 17.09 4.22
C SER A 84 9.86 16.56 2.82
N ASN A 85 9.65 15.29 2.54
CA ASN A 85 10.00 14.66 1.25
C ASN A 85 8.85 14.62 0.25
N ILE A 86 7.62 14.53 0.74
CA ILE A 86 6.44 14.26 -0.10
C ILE A 86 6.13 15.38 -1.11
N SER A 87 6.50 16.62 -0.80
CA SER A 87 6.29 17.77 -1.71
C SER A 87 6.98 17.58 -3.07
N ASN A 88 8.02 16.76 -3.12
CA ASN A 88 8.73 16.41 -4.34
C ASN A 88 8.26 15.09 -4.98
N SER A 89 7.28 14.42 -4.38
CA SER A 89 6.77 13.12 -4.85
C SER A 89 5.53 13.27 -5.71
N SER A 90 5.30 12.30 -6.58
CA SER A 90 4.08 12.18 -7.36
C SER A 90 3.18 11.02 -6.90
N LEU A 91 3.65 10.20 -5.95
CA LEU A 91 2.92 9.10 -5.36
C LEU A 91 3.45 8.83 -3.93
N LEU A 92 2.55 8.57 -2.98
CA LEU A 92 2.87 8.01 -1.66
C LEU A 92 2.34 6.59 -1.57
N ILE A 93 3.21 5.62 -1.22
CA ILE A 93 2.81 4.23 -0.96
C ILE A 93 3.04 3.91 0.52
N ILE A 94 2.06 3.26 1.17
CA ILE A 94 2.14 2.74 2.53
C ILE A 94 1.95 1.22 2.47
N ASP A 95 3.03 0.48 2.67
CA ASP A 95 3.10 -0.97 2.52
C ASP A 95 3.62 -1.65 3.80
N SER A 96 2.84 -2.35 4.57
CA SER A 96 1.41 -2.57 4.49
C SER A 96 0.71 -2.13 5.80
N LEU A 97 -0.60 -1.87 5.76
CA LEU A 97 -1.36 -1.55 6.97
C LEU A 97 -1.33 -2.68 8.01
N ASN A 98 -1.19 -3.92 7.56
CA ASN A 98 -1.06 -5.08 8.45
C ASN A 98 0.21 -5.01 9.29
N SER A 99 1.33 -4.65 8.66
CA SER A 99 2.63 -4.60 9.32
C SER A 99 2.77 -3.40 10.26
N PHE A 100 1.99 -2.34 10.02
CA PHE A 100 1.85 -1.24 10.99
C PHE A 100 1.42 -1.76 12.36
N TYR A 101 0.43 -2.66 12.41
CA TYR A 101 0.01 -3.27 13.68
C TYR A 101 1.14 -4.05 14.35
N ASN A 102 1.91 -4.82 13.60
CA ASN A 102 3.00 -5.64 14.13
C ASN A 102 4.11 -4.78 14.77
N LEU A 103 4.43 -3.62 14.17
CA LEU A 103 5.45 -2.70 14.68
C LEU A 103 5.03 -2.03 15.98
N TYR A 104 3.74 -1.69 16.12
CA TYR A 104 3.26 -0.94 17.29
C TYR A 104 2.59 -1.83 18.33
N TYR A 105 2.37 -3.12 18.01
CA TYR A 105 1.74 -4.09 18.89
C TYR A 105 2.52 -4.34 20.18
N LYS A 106 3.84 -4.45 20.10
CA LYS A 106 4.70 -4.78 21.24
C LYS A 106 4.76 -3.71 22.34
N LYS A 107 4.42 -2.46 22.03
CA LYS A 107 4.47 -1.32 22.96
C LYS A 107 3.20 -1.14 23.79
N ILE A 108 2.13 -1.81 23.42
CA ILE A 108 0.83 -1.62 24.06
C ILE A 108 0.54 -2.90 24.83
N ASP A 109 0.30 -2.73 26.14
CA ASP A 109 -0.11 -3.84 27.03
C ASP A 109 -1.44 -4.43 26.50
N MET A 110 -1.31 -5.59 25.83
CA MET A 110 -2.36 -6.16 24.96
C MET A 110 -3.36 -7.03 25.72
N GLU A 111 -3.21 -7.18 27.02
CA GLU A 111 -4.19 -7.88 27.83
C GLU A 111 -5.52 -7.11 27.93
N SER A 112 -5.55 -5.88 27.44
CA SER A 112 -6.76 -5.05 27.43
C SER A 112 -7.27 -4.76 26.01
N LEU A 113 -8.59 -4.85 25.80
CA LEU A 113 -9.29 -4.37 24.60
C LEU A 113 -8.96 -2.90 24.26
N LYS A 114 -8.51 -2.12 25.24
CA LYS A 114 -8.06 -0.72 25.09
C LYS A 114 -6.82 -0.62 24.21
N GLY A 115 -5.89 -1.58 24.27
CA GLY A 115 -4.66 -1.55 23.46
C GLY A 115 -4.94 -1.62 21.95
N ILE A 116 -5.85 -2.52 21.52
CA ILE A 116 -6.24 -2.65 20.11
C ILE A 116 -6.91 -1.36 19.59
N SER A 117 -7.79 -0.78 20.40
CA SER A 117 -8.45 0.49 20.08
C SER A 117 -7.44 1.62 19.90
N THR A 118 -6.44 1.71 20.77
CA THR A 118 -5.37 2.73 20.68
C THR A 118 -4.57 2.61 19.39
N ILE A 119 -4.16 1.40 18.98
CA ILE A 119 -3.44 1.20 17.71
C ILE A 119 -4.30 1.61 16.52
N GLN A 120 -5.60 1.27 16.53
CA GLN A 120 -6.52 1.65 15.46
C GLN A 120 -6.68 3.18 15.39
N HIS A 121 -6.76 3.87 16.51
CA HIS A 121 -6.81 5.33 16.55
C HIS A 121 -5.50 5.95 16.03
N THR A 122 -4.36 5.43 16.46
CA THR A 122 -3.03 5.90 16.00
C THR A 122 -2.90 5.73 14.50
N LEU A 123 -3.23 4.54 13.95
CA LEU A 123 -3.23 4.31 12.50
C LEU A 123 -4.20 5.25 11.77
N SER A 124 -5.41 5.43 12.32
CA SER A 124 -6.40 6.31 11.71
C SER A 124 -5.90 7.76 11.65
N ASN A 125 -5.32 8.26 12.74
CA ASN A 125 -4.77 9.61 12.80
C ASN A 125 -3.58 9.78 11.85
N PHE A 126 -2.66 8.80 11.84
CA PHE A 126 -1.52 8.77 10.92
C PHE A 126 -1.98 8.87 9.46
N LEU A 127 -2.90 8.00 9.04
CA LEU A 127 -3.41 8.01 7.68
C LEU A 127 -4.19 9.28 7.34
N MET A 128 -4.96 9.83 8.28
CA MET A 128 -5.73 11.06 8.06
C MET A 128 -4.82 12.29 7.90
N ILE A 129 -3.73 12.36 8.65
CA ILE A 129 -2.73 13.43 8.50
C ILE A 129 -2.10 13.35 7.11
N LEU A 130 -1.60 12.18 6.73
CA LEU A 130 -0.97 11.97 5.42
C LEU A 130 -1.96 12.21 4.27
N LEU A 131 -3.20 11.72 4.41
CA LEU A 131 -4.23 11.91 3.38
C LEU A 131 -4.54 13.40 3.15
N LYS A 132 -4.77 14.18 4.22
CA LYS A 132 -5.00 15.62 4.11
C LYS A 132 -3.82 16.34 3.46
N PHE A 133 -2.60 15.98 3.85
CA PHE A 133 -1.40 16.56 3.28
C PHE A 133 -1.24 16.21 1.80
N CYS A 134 -1.41 14.95 1.43
CA CYS A 134 -1.37 14.50 0.04
C CYS A 134 -2.46 15.15 -0.81
N GLN A 135 -3.68 15.29 -0.29
CA GLN A 135 -4.77 15.98 -0.99
C GLN A 135 -4.46 17.44 -1.28
N SER A 136 -3.84 18.16 -0.32
CA SER A 136 -3.45 19.57 -0.54
C SER A 136 -2.40 19.73 -1.64
N LEU A 137 -1.55 18.72 -1.84
CA LEU A 137 -0.52 18.66 -2.87
C LEU A 137 -0.97 17.97 -4.16
N LYS A 138 -2.21 17.43 -4.20
CA LYS A 138 -2.75 16.62 -5.30
C LYS A 138 -1.89 15.37 -5.60
N ILE A 139 -1.36 14.74 -4.56
CA ILE A 139 -0.58 13.50 -4.64
C ILE A 139 -1.47 12.33 -4.28
N PRO A 140 -1.61 11.29 -5.11
CA PRO A 140 -2.33 10.08 -4.74
C PRO A 140 -1.61 9.33 -3.62
N ILE A 141 -2.39 8.76 -2.69
CA ILE A 141 -1.90 7.89 -1.63
C ILE A 141 -2.44 6.48 -1.86
N LEU A 142 -1.54 5.50 -1.94
CA LEU A 142 -1.85 4.09 -2.08
C LEU A 142 -1.50 3.35 -0.79
N VAL A 143 -2.45 2.64 -0.21
CA VAL A 143 -2.20 1.76 0.93
C VAL A 143 -2.38 0.30 0.52
N THR A 144 -1.49 -0.58 0.95
CA THR A 144 -1.65 -2.01 0.72
C THR A 144 -2.23 -2.69 1.96
N ASN A 145 -3.09 -3.68 1.76
CA ASN A 145 -3.72 -4.41 2.84
C ASN A 145 -3.95 -5.87 2.48
N MET A 146 -3.48 -6.76 3.37
CA MET A 146 -3.61 -8.20 3.16
C MET A 146 -5.06 -8.66 3.32
N MET A 147 -5.48 -9.55 2.45
CA MET A 147 -6.69 -10.33 2.58
C MET A 147 -6.44 -11.58 3.42
N ARG A 148 -7.44 -12.03 4.16
CA ARG A 148 -7.40 -13.31 4.89
C ARG A 148 -8.68 -14.08 4.71
N TYR A 149 -8.59 -15.39 4.86
CA TYR A 149 -9.78 -16.22 4.97
C TYR A 149 -10.34 -16.12 6.39
N ARG A 150 -11.64 -15.93 6.47
CA ARG A 150 -12.38 -15.97 7.73
C ARG A 150 -13.47 -17.01 7.64
N LYS A 151 -13.51 -17.92 8.59
CA LYS A 151 -14.58 -18.92 8.70
C LYS A 151 -15.83 -18.24 9.26
N LYS A 152 -16.91 -18.24 8.48
CA LYS A 152 -18.28 -17.98 8.93
C LYS A 152 -19.07 -19.29 8.75
N LYS A 153 -20.18 -19.32 8.00
CA LYS A 153 -20.78 -20.58 7.50
C LYS A 153 -19.85 -21.26 6.50
N GLU A 154 -19.22 -20.44 5.63
CA GLU A 154 -18.21 -20.84 4.66
C GLU A 154 -16.94 -20.00 4.85
N TRP A 155 -15.81 -20.41 4.22
CA TRP A 155 -14.60 -19.64 4.17
C TRP A 155 -14.76 -18.43 3.25
N ILE A 156 -14.76 -17.23 3.83
CA ILE A 156 -14.95 -15.98 3.11
C ILE A 156 -13.65 -15.20 3.10
N LYS A 157 -13.26 -14.72 1.91
CA LYS A 157 -12.15 -13.78 1.72
C LYS A 157 -12.53 -12.40 2.27
N THR A 158 -11.77 -11.85 3.19
CA THR A 158 -12.04 -10.53 3.77
C THR A 158 -10.76 -9.75 4.00
N PRO A 159 -10.73 -8.42 3.76
CA PRO A 159 -9.62 -7.57 4.18
C PRO A 159 -9.44 -7.62 5.70
N THR A 160 -8.18 -7.63 6.16
CA THR A 160 -7.88 -7.63 7.60
C THR A 160 -8.43 -6.39 8.30
N ASN A 161 -8.34 -5.23 7.67
CA ASN A 161 -8.82 -3.94 8.19
C ASN A 161 -10.14 -3.49 7.55
N LYS A 162 -11.08 -4.44 7.32
CA LYS A 162 -12.29 -4.22 6.54
C LYS A 162 -13.08 -2.96 6.95
N ARG A 163 -13.39 -2.81 8.24
CA ARG A 163 -14.20 -1.67 8.74
C ARG A 163 -13.56 -0.32 8.46
N PHE A 164 -12.25 -0.25 8.63
CA PHE A 164 -11.48 0.97 8.38
C PHE A 164 -11.48 1.32 6.88
N LEU A 165 -11.18 0.34 6.04
CA LEU A 165 -11.02 0.53 4.59
C LEU A 165 -12.35 0.84 3.89
N GLN A 166 -13.44 0.14 4.23
CA GLN A 166 -14.76 0.34 3.59
C GLN A 166 -15.27 1.79 3.69
N ASN A 167 -14.98 2.47 4.78
CA ASN A 167 -15.46 3.83 5.01
C ASN A 167 -14.51 4.92 4.50
N LYS A 168 -13.26 4.59 4.13
CA LYS A 168 -12.23 5.57 3.79
C LYS A 168 -11.64 5.40 2.40
N SER A 169 -11.79 4.22 1.79
CA SER A 169 -11.26 3.95 0.45
C SER A 169 -12.17 4.49 -0.63
N THR A 170 -11.65 5.39 -1.45
CA THR A 170 -12.31 5.88 -2.67
C THR A 170 -12.10 4.91 -3.83
N VAL A 171 -10.90 4.32 -3.89
CA VAL A 171 -10.54 3.29 -4.86
C VAL A 171 -10.19 2.01 -4.12
N MET A 172 -10.69 0.88 -4.59
CA MET A 172 -10.33 -0.46 -4.14
C MET A 172 -9.89 -1.31 -5.31
N LEU A 173 -8.66 -1.79 -5.23
CA LEU A 173 -8.04 -2.68 -6.20
C LEU A 173 -7.73 -4.00 -5.52
N PHE A 174 -7.76 -5.09 -6.27
CA PHE A 174 -7.30 -6.39 -5.81
C PHE A 174 -6.30 -6.98 -6.80
N VAL A 175 -5.17 -7.47 -6.31
CA VAL A 175 -4.13 -8.06 -7.14
C VAL A 175 -3.99 -9.53 -6.84
N GLU A 176 -3.94 -10.35 -7.90
CA GLU A 176 -3.73 -11.79 -7.84
C GLU A 176 -2.71 -12.24 -8.89
N LEU A 177 -1.82 -13.16 -8.50
CA LEU A 177 -0.82 -13.71 -9.39
C LEU A 177 -1.46 -14.78 -10.29
N GLN A 178 -1.31 -14.66 -11.60
CA GLN A 178 -1.71 -15.68 -12.57
C GLN A 178 -0.55 -16.62 -12.89
N SER A 179 0.63 -16.05 -13.08
CA SER A 179 1.89 -16.78 -13.32
C SER A 179 3.05 -15.95 -12.78
N GLN A 180 4.30 -16.44 -12.92
CA GLN A 180 5.48 -15.70 -12.46
C GLN A 180 5.59 -14.28 -13.04
N ASN A 181 5.12 -14.08 -14.28
CA ASN A 181 5.25 -12.82 -15.01
C ASN A 181 3.93 -12.08 -15.24
N ILE A 182 2.80 -12.70 -14.93
CA ILE A 182 1.49 -12.13 -15.23
C ILE A 182 0.67 -12.06 -13.95
N PHE A 183 0.07 -10.93 -13.70
CA PHE A 183 -0.85 -10.75 -12.60
C PHE A 183 -2.15 -10.07 -13.07
N PHE A 184 -3.23 -10.40 -12.41
CA PHE A 184 -4.52 -9.76 -12.58
C PHE A 184 -4.68 -8.63 -11.58
N LEU A 185 -5.25 -7.53 -12.05
CA LEU A 185 -5.66 -6.41 -11.24
C LEU A 185 -7.16 -6.17 -11.42
N ASP A 186 -7.92 -6.48 -10.38
CA ASP A 186 -9.35 -6.23 -10.35
C ASP A 186 -9.62 -4.83 -9.78
N ILE A 187 -10.38 -4.03 -10.52
CA ILE A 187 -10.95 -2.78 -10.02
C ILE A 187 -12.26 -3.13 -9.32
N ILE A 188 -12.26 -3.12 -7.99
CA ILE A 188 -13.45 -3.46 -7.18
C ILE A 188 -14.36 -2.24 -7.07
N THR A 189 -13.78 -1.08 -6.72
CA THR A 189 -14.49 0.20 -6.67
C THR A 189 -13.59 1.30 -7.21
N HIS A 190 -14.16 2.20 -7.99
CA HIS A 190 -13.49 3.39 -8.52
C HIS A 190 -14.53 4.47 -8.83
N PRO A 191 -14.24 5.77 -8.61
CA PRO A 191 -15.23 6.84 -8.83
C PRO A 191 -15.65 7.01 -10.30
N THR A 192 -14.78 6.67 -11.24
CA THR A 192 -15.00 6.91 -12.69
C THR A 192 -14.86 5.66 -13.56
N LEU A 193 -14.11 4.64 -13.12
CA LEU A 193 -13.91 3.41 -13.87
C LEU A 193 -14.92 2.35 -13.44
N LEU A 194 -15.42 1.60 -14.41
CA LEU A 194 -16.27 0.44 -14.12
C LEU A 194 -15.44 -0.71 -13.53
N PRO A 195 -16.05 -1.57 -12.70
CA PRO A 195 -15.41 -2.79 -12.23
C PRO A 195 -14.94 -3.64 -13.43
N THR A 196 -13.65 -3.92 -13.47
CA THR A 196 -13.03 -4.70 -14.55
C THR A 196 -11.74 -5.34 -14.06
N THR A 197 -11.30 -6.37 -14.76
CA THR A 197 -10.01 -7.04 -14.53
C THR A 197 -9.04 -6.65 -15.63
N LEU A 198 -7.85 -6.19 -15.23
CA LEU A 198 -6.74 -5.89 -16.11
C LEU A 198 -5.69 -7.00 -15.98
N THR A 199 -5.15 -7.45 -17.11
CA THR A 199 -3.98 -8.34 -17.14
C THR A 199 -2.73 -7.50 -17.31
N LEU A 200 -1.77 -7.65 -16.41
CA LEU A 200 -0.55 -6.87 -16.36
C LEU A 200 0.69 -7.79 -16.34
N ASP A 201 1.73 -7.37 -17.07
CA ASP A 201 3.00 -8.08 -17.11
C ASP A 201 3.95 -7.56 -16.02
N ASN A 202 4.65 -8.48 -15.37
CA ASN A 202 5.71 -8.15 -14.43
C ASN A 202 7.05 -8.01 -15.16
N ASN A 203 7.37 -6.78 -15.57
CA ASN A 203 8.63 -6.48 -16.26
C ASN A 203 9.69 -5.84 -15.35
N ASN A 204 9.35 -5.56 -14.08
CA ASN A 204 10.16 -4.76 -13.16
C ASN A 204 10.94 -5.58 -12.14
N ILE A 205 10.69 -6.89 -12.05
CA ILE A 205 11.35 -7.81 -11.13
C ILE A 205 12.15 -8.84 -11.94
N ASN A 206 13.41 -9.07 -11.53
CA ASN A 206 14.24 -10.13 -12.09
C ASN A 206 13.80 -11.46 -11.48
N ILE A 207 13.37 -12.39 -12.33
CA ILE A 207 13.08 -13.76 -11.92
C ILE A 207 14.38 -14.54 -12.06
N ARG A 208 14.84 -15.11 -10.97
CA ARG A 208 15.98 -16.05 -10.95
C ARG A 208 15.49 -17.48 -11.01
#